data_a3f951078bbb84ce7249cae9722ebe21
#
_entry.id   a3f951078bbb84ce7249cae9722ebe21
#
_cell.length_a   1.000
_cell.length_b   1.000
_cell.length_c   1.000
_cell.angle_alpha   90.00
_cell.angle_beta   90.00
_cell.angle_gamma   90.00
#
_symmetry.space_group_name_H-M   'P 1'
#
loop_
_entity.id
_entity.type
_entity.pdbx_description
1 polymer ?
#
loop_
_entity_poly.entity_id
_entity_poly.type
_entity_poly.pdbx_seq_one_letter_code
_entity_poly.pdbx_strand_id
1 'polypeptide(L)'
;VFLGSAGLYAQIITTPPGNGPVVRLSEPRITPLPEVEWTAEQRALVEKYASQTRIGNGFLTMLRVPALVDAVMPFVLFTSSETTLSPRHRELLILRTAWLCQASSIWADHAPLARTVGITPLELELIAKGPNAEGWDPFESSLLSLADELFRHSSVRNVTWRELSDRYDLYHLFDAVMVVNEYTLLGMLYSSWGVQPDASARARFPETVQYRLELPEPDPPLTIPRIEPVEGSGIRVRRTFARYPELQEARSGQSGYVNRVSPLTPYFREMLILRIGWNCQSVYEWAKHVGSVGRARDHGLDPRRIAMGASAGWSPFEAAHIRAADEIYRDGIISDATWTLLSDQYDTREMMSVVMTVANYRLVSMSLNALGVQPQDTDELFPDLGDQQ
;
A
#
# COMPACT_ATOMS: atom_id res chain seq x y z
N VAL A 1 -10.76 -33.75 6.46
CA VAL A 1 -9.89 -33.83 5.29
C VAL A 1 -10.23 -32.61 4.43
N PHE A 2 -9.64 -31.48 4.73
CA PHE A 2 -9.70 -30.28 3.89
C PHE A 2 -8.30 -30.02 3.34
N LEU A 3 -7.96 -30.71 2.27
CA LEU A 3 -6.80 -30.43 1.43
C LEU A 3 -7.37 -30.13 0.03
N GLY A 4 -7.54 -28.87 -0.31
CA GLY A 4 -7.98 -28.56 -1.67
C GLY A 4 -8.31 -27.13 -2.05
N SER A 5 -8.15 -26.10 -1.19
CA SER A 5 -8.56 -24.74 -1.57
C SER A 5 -7.40 -23.74 -1.81
N ALA A 6 -6.17 -24.08 -1.48
CA ALA A 6 -5.04 -23.16 -1.68
C ALA A 6 -4.55 -23.05 -3.13
N GLY A 7 -4.87 -24.03 -3.99
CA GLY A 7 -4.42 -24.05 -5.39
C GLY A 7 -5.28 -23.26 -6.37
N LEU A 8 -6.56 -22.98 -6.04
CA LEU A 8 -7.51 -22.35 -6.96
C LEU A 8 -7.41 -20.81 -7.03
N TYR A 9 -6.94 -20.17 -5.97
CA TYR A 9 -6.87 -18.71 -5.93
C TYR A 9 -5.70 -18.11 -6.71
N ALA A 10 -4.67 -18.92 -6.99
CA ALA A 10 -3.47 -18.47 -7.72
C ALA A 10 -3.70 -18.26 -9.23
N GLN A 11 -4.80 -18.74 -9.80
CA GLN A 11 -5.02 -18.73 -11.26
C GLN A 11 -5.59 -17.41 -11.83
N ILE A 12 -6.16 -16.53 -10.99
CA ILE A 12 -6.81 -15.30 -11.47
C ILE A 12 -5.83 -14.11 -11.54
N ILE A 13 -4.73 -14.14 -10.80
CA ILE A 13 -3.65 -13.15 -10.90
C ILE A 13 -2.48 -13.80 -11.63
N THR A 14 -2.38 -13.54 -12.92
CA THR A 14 -1.37 -14.16 -13.79
C THR A 14 0.07 -13.75 -13.48
N THR A 15 0.29 -12.66 -12.77
CA THR A 15 1.63 -12.18 -12.37
C THR A 15 1.57 -11.60 -10.97
N PRO A 16 2.21 -12.23 -9.96
CA PRO A 16 2.29 -11.68 -8.62
C PRO A 16 3.12 -10.39 -8.56
N PRO A 17 2.95 -9.52 -7.52
CA PRO A 17 3.74 -8.32 -7.34
C PRO A 17 5.25 -8.57 -7.46
N GLY A 18 5.96 -7.65 -8.09
CA GLY A 18 7.41 -7.73 -8.26
C GLY A 18 7.92 -8.64 -9.39
N ASN A 19 7.05 -9.34 -10.13
CA ASN A 19 7.42 -10.14 -11.30
C ASN A 19 6.98 -9.52 -12.64
N GLY A 20 6.31 -8.38 -12.58
CA GLY A 20 5.98 -7.59 -13.78
C GLY A 20 7.18 -6.81 -14.33
N PRO A 21 7.06 -6.24 -15.53
CA PRO A 21 8.07 -5.35 -16.06
C PRO A 21 8.22 -4.12 -15.15
N VAL A 22 9.47 -3.70 -14.92
CA VAL A 22 9.73 -2.44 -14.20
C VAL A 22 9.29 -1.28 -15.09
N VAL A 23 8.17 -0.65 -14.73
CA VAL A 23 7.64 0.51 -15.43
C VAL A 23 7.91 1.76 -14.59
N ARG A 24 8.58 2.73 -15.20
CA ARG A 24 8.80 4.06 -14.62
C ARG A 24 8.43 5.10 -15.66
N LEU A 25 7.61 6.06 -15.25
CA LEU A 25 7.29 7.19 -16.11
C LEU A 25 8.46 8.18 -16.12
N SER A 26 8.86 8.63 -17.30
CA SER A 26 9.89 9.66 -17.48
C SER A 26 9.33 11.07 -17.28
N GLU A 27 8.02 11.23 -17.39
CA GLU A 27 7.30 12.49 -17.27
C GLU A 27 6.11 12.34 -16.32
N PRO A 28 5.74 13.39 -15.58
CA PRO A 28 4.58 13.33 -14.70
C PRO A 28 3.28 13.27 -15.48
N ARG A 29 2.39 12.35 -15.12
CA ARG A 29 0.97 12.38 -15.55
C ARG A 29 0.18 13.48 -14.84
N ILE A 30 0.54 13.73 -13.58
CA ILE A 30 0.01 14.82 -12.75
C ILE A 30 1.19 15.68 -12.33
N THR A 31 1.31 16.89 -12.89
CA THR A 31 2.43 17.78 -12.60
C THR A 31 2.35 18.34 -11.17
N PRO A 32 3.48 18.53 -10.47
CA PRO A 32 3.49 19.27 -9.21
C PRO A 32 2.84 20.64 -9.38
N LEU A 33 2.10 21.10 -8.37
CA LEU A 33 1.39 22.38 -8.42
C LEU A 33 2.39 23.54 -8.23
N PRO A 34 2.57 24.43 -9.23
CA PRO A 34 3.52 25.52 -9.11
C PRO A 34 3.00 26.60 -8.14
N GLU A 35 3.92 27.25 -7.42
CA GLU A 35 3.57 28.21 -6.37
C GLU A 35 2.67 29.35 -6.85
N VAL A 36 2.81 29.78 -8.10
CA VAL A 36 2.02 30.86 -8.69
C VAL A 36 0.53 30.53 -8.79
N GLU A 37 0.18 29.23 -8.76
CA GLU A 37 -1.20 28.75 -8.85
C GLU A 37 -1.81 28.47 -7.46
N TRP A 38 -1.06 28.59 -6.36
CA TRP A 38 -1.56 28.25 -5.04
C TRP A 38 -2.69 29.16 -4.56
N THR A 39 -3.78 28.57 -4.16
CA THR A 39 -4.85 29.23 -3.40
C THR A 39 -4.39 29.55 -1.97
N ALA A 40 -5.20 30.32 -1.24
CA ALA A 40 -4.93 30.61 0.19
C ALA A 40 -4.91 29.32 1.04
N GLU A 41 -5.82 28.37 0.76
CA GLU A 41 -5.86 27.08 1.43
C GLU A 41 -4.58 26.28 1.19
N GLN A 42 -4.11 26.21 -0.05
CA GLN A 42 -2.88 25.51 -0.41
C GLN A 42 -1.64 26.13 0.22
N ARG A 43 -1.55 27.46 0.29
CA ARG A 43 -0.47 28.15 1.02
C ARG A 43 -0.47 27.80 2.50
N ALA A 44 -1.63 27.82 3.15
CA ALA A 44 -1.76 27.43 4.55
C ALA A 44 -1.30 25.98 4.82
N LEU A 45 -1.58 25.06 3.91
CA LEU A 45 -1.08 23.67 4.01
C LEU A 45 0.45 23.58 3.86
N VAL A 46 1.02 24.32 2.90
CA VAL A 46 2.49 24.40 2.77
C VAL A 46 3.12 24.97 4.03
N GLU A 47 2.60 26.06 4.58
CA GLU A 47 3.08 26.68 5.82
C GLU A 47 2.97 25.70 7.01
N LYS A 48 1.85 25.00 7.12
CA LYS A 48 1.61 23.99 8.17
C LYS A 48 2.67 22.90 8.18
N TYR A 49 3.06 22.39 7.00
CA TYR A 49 3.93 21.23 6.89
C TYR A 49 5.41 21.54 6.62
N ALA A 50 5.77 22.78 6.21
CA ALA A 50 7.13 23.13 5.81
C ALA A 50 8.18 22.98 6.92
N SER A 51 7.79 23.05 8.19
CA SER A 51 8.68 22.83 9.34
C SER A 51 8.85 21.35 9.71
N GLN A 52 8.02 20.48 9.18
CA GLN A 52 7.93 19.07 9.56
C GLN A 52 8.40 18.12 8.46
N THR A 53 8.29 18.56 7.19
CA THR A 53 8.69 17.74 6.05
C THR A 53 9.19 18.62 4.90
N ARG A 54 9.87 17.98 3.95
CA ARG A 54 10.27 18.64 2.72
C ARG A 54 9.06 18.86 1.82
N ILE A 55 8.90 20.07 1.30
CA ILE A 55 7.92 20.43 0.28
C ILE A 55 8.51 20.12 -1.09
N GLY A 56 8.51 18.86 -1.47
CA GLY A 56 9.03 18.37 -2.75
C GLY A 56 7.91 18.03 -3.75
N ASN A 57 8.31 17.48 -4.89
CA ASN A 57 7.39 17.14 -5.99
C ASN A 57 6.22 16.24 -5.54
N GLY A 58 6.44 15.27 -4.65
CA GLY A 58 5.37 14.42 -4.13
C GLY A 58 4.31 15.20 -3.36
N PHE A 59 4.74 16.08 -2.45
CA PHE A 59 3.83 16.98 -1.71
C PHE A 59 3.10 17.92 -2.66
N LEU A 60 3.82 18.57 -3.57
CA LEU A 60 3.23 19.52 -4.52
C LEU A 60 2.26 18.87 -5.52
N THR A 61 2.46 17.60 -5.83
CA THR A 61 1.48 16.84 -6.64
C THR A 61 0.22 16.56 -5.83
N MET A 62 0.34 16.11 -4.57
CA MET A 62 -0.82 15.93 -3.68
C MET A 62 -1.57 17.24 -3.41
N LEU A 63 -0.87 18.38 -3.39
CA LEU A 63 -1.44 19.69 -3.11
C LEU A 63 -2.49 20.13 -4.15
N ARG A 64 -2.56 19.49 -5.33
CA ARG A 64 -3.67 19.69 -6.28
C ARG A 64 -5.03 19.30 -5.69
N VAL A 65 -5.02 18.45 -4.65
CA VAL A 65 -6.21 18.08 -3.88
C VAL A 65 -5.91 18.32 -2.40
N PRO A 66 -6.18 19.52 -1.85
CA PRO A 66 -5.86 19.90 -0.47
C PRO A 66 -6.32 18.89 0.58
N ALA A 67 -7.55 18.38 0.43
CA ALA A 67 -8.08 17.37 1.34
C ALA A 67 -7.28 16.04 1.35
N LEU A 68 -6.54 15.74 0.28
CA LEU A 68 -5.67 14.57 0.22
C LEU A 68 -4.39 14.80 1.04
N VAL A 69 -3.85 16.02 1.01
CA VAL A 69 -2.70 16.40 1.86
C VAL A 69 -3.06 16.25 3.34
N ASP A 70 -4.19 16.82 3.77
CA ASP A 70 -4.64 16.69 5.18
C ASP A 70 -4.94 15.23 5.58
N ALA A 71 -5.34 14.40 4.63
CA ALA A 71 -5.61 12.98 4.89
C ALA A 71 -4.35 12.11 4.99
N VAL A 72 -3.32 12.40 4.20
CA VAL A 72 -2.13 11.55 4.04
C VAL A 72 -1.00 12.01 4.96
N MET A 73 -0.74 13.31 5.06
CA MET A 73 0.42 13.84 5.76
C MET A 73 0.54 13.47 7.24
N PRO A 74 -0.52 13.39 8.05
CA PRO A 74 -0.40 12.97 9.45
C PRO A 74 0.23 11.58 9.59
N PHE A 75 -0.14 10.64 8.70
CA PHE A 75 0.42 9.30 8.77
C PHE A 75 1.82 9.20 8.16
N VAL A 76 2.11 9.97 7.13
CA VAL A 76 3.48 10.12 6.60
C VAL A 76 4.43 10.64 7.70
N LEU A 77 4.04 11.67 8.43
CA LEU A 77 4.85 12.22 9.53
C LEU A 77 5.04 11.18 10.65
N PHE A 78 3.97 10.49 11.04
CA PHE A 78 4.05 9.43 12.03
C PHE A 78 5.06 8.34 11.61
N THR A 79 4.92 7.79 10.41
CA THR A 79 5.78 6.70 9.93
C THR A 79 7.21 7.13 9.62
N SER A 80 7.45 8.40 9.31
CA SER A 80 8.78 8.92 9.01
C SER A 80 9.57 9.38 10.24
N SER A 81 8.90 9.73 11.36
CA SER A 81 9.59 10.38 12.50
C SER A 81 9.10 10.00 13.90
N GLU A 82 7.87 9.48 14.04
CA GLU A 82 7.23 9.32 15.36
C GLU A 82 7.13 7.85 15.82
N THR A 83 7.58 6.89 14.99
CA THR A 83 7.56 5.46 15.32
C THR A 83 8.51 5.10 16.46
N THR A 84 8.25 3.98 17.10
CA THR A 84 9.14 3.38 18.13
C THR A 84 10.41 2.78 17.54
N LEU A 85 10.47 2.58 16.22
CA LEU A 85 11.62 2.00 15.53
C LEU A 85 12.87 2.88 15.67
N SER A 86 14.04 2.24 15.80
CA SER A 86 15.29 2.99 15.63
C SER A 86 15.32 3.68 14.26
N PRO A 87 15.92 4.89 14.16
CA PRO A 87 16.01 5.59 12.87
C PRO A 87 16.63 4.73 11.76
N ARG A 88 17.61 3.88 12.09
CA ARG A 88 18.24 2.97 11.14
C ARG A 88 17.27 1.89 10.63
N HIS A 89 16.54 1.22 11.52
CA HIS A 89 15.58 0.18 11.12
C HIS A 89 14.45 0.77 10.28
N ARG A 90 13.98 1.97 10.63
CA ARG A 90 12.98 2.69 9.86
C ARG A 90 13.44 2.98 8.43
N GLU A 91 14.66 3.52 8.26
CA GLU A 91 15.20 3.81 6.92
C GLU A 91 15.47 2.53 6.11
N LEU A 92 15.86 1.40 6.73
CA LEU A 92 15.97 0.11 6.05
C LEU A 92 14.64 -0.31 5.43
N LEU A 93 13.54 -0.23 6.19
CA LEU A 93 12.20 -0.56 5.72
C LEU A 93 11.74 0.39 4.62
N ILE A 94 11.92 1.70 4.80
CA ILE A 94 11.53 2.73 3.82
C ILE A 94 12.27 2.52 2.49
N LEU A 95 13.58 2.39 2.53
CA LEU A 95 14.39 2.23 1.31
C LEU A 95 14.12 0.90 0.62
N ARG A 96 13.96 -0.20 1.39
CA ARG A 96 13.59 -1.47 0.77
C ARG A 96 12.24 -1.36 0.07
N THR A 97 11.25 -0.74 0.71
CA THR A 97 9.93 -0.53 0.12
C THR A 97 9.98 0.39 -1.11
N ALA A 98 10.78 1.46 -1.06
CA ALA A 98 10.99 2.33 -2.22
C ALA A 98 11.60 1.57 -3.42
N TRP A 99 12.55 0.66 -3.15
CA TRP A 99 13.12 -0.22 -4.18
C TRP A 99 12.07 -1.18 -4.74
N LEU A 100 11.29 -1.83 -3.89
CA LEU A 100 10.23 -2.76 -4.30
C LEU A 100 9.16 -2.09 -5.17
N CYS A 101 8.72 -0.90 -4.79
CA CYS A 101 7.77 -0.09 -5.54
C CYS A 101 8.40 0.61 -6.77
N GLN A 102 9.71 0.54 -6.93
CA GLN A 102 10.46 1.31 -7.94
C GLN A 102 10.20 2.83 -7.87
N ALA A 103 9.93 3.35 -6.67
CA ALA A 103 9.61 4.73 -6.38
C ALA A 103 10.90 5.57 -6.23
N SER A 104 11.44 6.04 -7.36
CA SER A 104 12.72 6.76 -7.42
C SER A 104 12.72 8.07 -6.64
N SER A 105 11.59 8.76 -6.52
CA SER A 105 11.45 9.98 -5.71
C SER A 105 11.61 9.70 -4.21
N ILE A 106 10.98 8.63 -3.70
CA ILE A 106 11.13 8.20 -2.30
C ILE A 106 12.58 7.81 -2.00
N TRP A 107 13.19 7.00 -2.88
CA TRP A 107 14.59 6.65 -2.74
C TRP A 107 15.51 7.87 -2.70
N ALA A 108 15.27 8.83 -3.61
CA ALA A 108 16.07 10.05 -3.72
C ALA A 108 16.00 10.93 -2.46
N ASP A 109 14.88 10.92 -1.76
CA ASP A 109 14.67 11.66 -0.52
C ASP A 109 15.27 10.92 0.69
N HIS A 110 15.10 9.60 0.77
CA HIS A 110 15.48 8.80 1.95
C HIS A 110 16.93 8.30 1.95
N ALA A 111 17.58 8.06 0.80
CA ALA A 111 18.96 7.59 0.78
C ALA A 111 19.97 8.58 1.41
N PRO A 112 19.83 9.91 1.29
CA PRO A 112 20.63 10.85 2.07
C PRO A 112 20.37 10.79 3.57
N LEU A 113 19.08 10.64 3.99
CA LEU A 113 18.70 10.53 5.41
C LEU A 113 19.25 9.25 6.03
N ALA A 114 19.17 8.13 5.32
CA ALA A 114 19.71 6.85 5.75
C ALA A 114 21.22 6.93 6.09
N ARG A 115 21.98 7.72 5.34
CA ARG A 115 23.40 7.94 5.65
C ARG A 115 23.62 8.66 6.97
N THR A 116 22.72 9.55 7.39
CA THR A 116 22.82 10.24 8.68
C THR A 116 22.58 9.32 9.87
N VAL A 117 21.92 8.19 9.65
CA VAL A 117 21.64 7.16 10.67
C VAL A 117 22.55 5.93 10.55
N GLY A 118 23.67 6.07 9.81
CA GLY A 118 24.74 5.09 9.74
C GLY A 118 24.59 4.01 8.66
N ILE A 119 23.61 4.14 7.73
CA ILE A 119 23.53 3.25 6.56
C ILE A 119 24.61 3.68 5.56
N THR A 120 25.51 2.76 5.25
CA THR A 120 26.65 3.01 4.36
C THR A 120 26.26 2.95 2.87
N PRO A 121 27.07 3.49 1.96
CA PRO A 121 26.84 3.33 0.51
C PRO A 121 26.75 1.87 0.06
N LEU A 122 27.54 0.97 0.68
CA LEU A 122 27.46 -0.46 0.40
C LEU A 122 26.13 -1.04 0.82
N GLU A 123 25.65 -0.67 2.01
CA GLU A 123 24.34 -1.14 2.51
C GLU A 123 23.16 -0.64 1.66
N LEU A 124 23.26 0.54 1.00
CA LEU A 124 22.26 0.96 0.02
C LEU A 124 22.16 -0.03 -1.16
N GLU A 125 23.30 -0.59 -1.62
CA GLU A 125 23.28 -1.66 -2.63
C GLU A 125 22.72 -2.97 -2.05
N LEU A 126 23.06 -3.32 -0.80
CA LEU A 126 22.53 -4.51 -0.13
C LEU A 126 21.03 -4.42 0.10
N ILE A 127 20.49 -3.22 0.44
CA ILE A 127 19.04 -2.98 0.53
C ILE A 127 18.36 -3.31 -0.81
N ALA A 128 18.93 -2.86 -1.93
CA ALA A 128 18.40 -3.16 -3.25
C ALA A 128 18.47 -4.67 -3.59
N LYS A 129 19.58 -5.35 -3.21
CA LYS A 129 19.71 -6.81 -3.37
C LYS A 129 18.73 -7.61 -2.51
N GLY A 130 18.36 -7.10 -1.34
CA GLY A 130 17.34 -7.69 -0.45
C GLY A 130 17.90 -8.46 0.75
N PRO A 131 17.00 -9.15 1.48
CA PRO A 131 17.32 -9.77 2.76
C PRO A 131 18.39 -10.87 2.70
N ASN A 132 18.52 -11.55 1.56
CA ASN A 132 19.47 -12.65 1.36
C ASN A 132 20.90 -12.19 0.97
N ALA A 133 21.14 -10.87 0.88
CA ALA A 133 22.48 -10.37 0.59
C ALA A 133 23.44 -10.62 1.77
N GLU A 134 24.66 -11.07 1.47
CA GLU A 134 25.68 -11.25 2.50
C GLU A 134 26.05 -9.92 3.16
N GLY A 135 26.15 -9.91 4.49
CA GLY A 135 26.56 -8.75 5.28
C GLY A 135 25.49 -8.15 6.16
N TRP A 136 24.24 -8.62 6.08
CA TRP A 136 23.19 -8.22 7.03
C TRP A 136 23.36 -8.89 8.40
N ASP A 137 23.08 -8.13 9.46
CA ASP A 137 22.71 -8.71 10.74
C ASP A 137 21.43 -9.56 10.56
N PRO A 138 21.31 -10.74 11.19
CA PRO A 138 20.13 -11.61 11.03
C PRO A 138 18.81 -10.89 11.29
N PHE A 139 18.75 -9.98 12.25
CA PHE A 139 17.54 -9.24 12.56
C PHE A 139 17.20 -8.21 11.47
N GLU A 140 18.21 -7.51 10.91
CA GLU A 140 18.01 -6.58 9.79
C GLU A 140 17.59 -7.32 8.52
N SER A 141 18.11 -8.54 8.30
CA SER A 141 17.63 -9.44 7.25
C SER A 141 16.13 -9.75 7.41
N SER A 142 15.68 -10.03 8.65
CA SER A 142 14.25 -10.28 8.93
C SER A 142 13.38 -9.04 8.71
N LEU A 143 13.90 -7.83 8.99
CA LEU A 143 13.20 -6.57 8.67
C LEU A 143 13.04 -6.38 7.15
N LEU A 144 14.08 -6.65 6.37
CA LEU A 144 13.98 -6.58 4.91
C LEU A 144 13.05 -7.67 4.35
N SER A 145 13.05 -8.87 4.96
CA SER A 145 12.10 -9.94 4.63
C SER A 145 10.66 -9.53 4.90
N LEU A 146 10.39 -8.82 6.00
CA LEU A 146 9.06 -8.25 6.29
C LEU A 146 8.58 -7.35 5.14
N ALA A 147 9.45 -6.47 4.63
CA ALA A 147 9.09 -5.57 3.53
C ALA A 147 8.79 -6.35 2.24
N ASP A 148 9.62 -7.33 1.91
CA ASP A 148 9.47 -8.17 0.73
C ASP A 148 8.16 -8.99 0.78
N GLU A 149 7.88 -9.60 1.91
CA GLU A 149 6.70 -10.45 2.12
C GLU A 149 5.39 -9.63 2.10
N LEU A 150 5.35 -8.48 2.77
CA LEU A 150 4.22 -7.56 2.73
C LEU A 150 3.96 -7.08 1.29
N PHE A 151 5.00 -6.63 0.59
CA PHE A 151 4.86 -6.17 -0.79
C PHE A 151 4.39 -7.27 -1.73
N ARG A 152 4.96 -8.48 -1.62
CA ARG A 152 4.70 -9.59 -2.53
C ARG A 152 3.41 -10.34 -2.23
N HIS A 153 3.20 -10.68 -0.95
CA HIS A 153 2.13 -11.56 -0.50
C HIS A 153 1.00 -10.85 0.23
N SER A 154 1.16 -9.55 0.50
CA SER A 154 0.24 -8.79 1.37
C SER A 154 0.05 -9.44 2.75
N SER A 155 1.01 -10.23 3.19
CA SER A 155 1.04 -10.95 4.46
C SER A 155 2.47 -11.17 4.91
N VAL A 156 2.67 -11.63 6.15
CA VAL A 156 3.98 -11.90 6.73
C VAL A 156 4.05 -13.38 7.11
N ARG A 157 5.13 -14.05 6.75
CA ARG A 157 5.35 -15.46 7.10
C ARG A 157 5.56 -15.63 8.59
N ASN A 158 5.15 -16.77 9.12
CA ASN A 158 5.26 -17.06 10.56
C ASN A 158 6.71 -17.10 11.06
N VAL A 159 7.66 -17.48 10.20
CA VAL A 159 9.09 -17.45 10.55
C VAL A 159 9.55 -16.02 10.74
N THR A 160 9.30 -15.13 9.79
CA THR A 160 9.68 -13.70 9.84
C THR A 160 9.02 -13.01 11.02
N TRP A 161 7.71 -13.25 11.23
CA TRP A 161 7.00 -12.69 12.39
C TRP A 161 7.62 -13.10 13.72
N ARG A 162 7.99 -14.37 13.87
CA ARG A 162 8.63 -14.89 15.10
C ARG A 162 9.98 -14.24 15.34
N GLU A 163 10.84 -14.20 14.33
CA GLU A 163 12.16 -13.58 14.41
C GLU A 163 12.09 -12.10 14.83
N LEU A 164 11.09 -11.37 14.31
CA LEU A 164 10.86 -9.98 14.71
C LEU A 164 10.30 -9.88 16.14
N SER A 165 9.35 -10.74 16.51
CA SER A 165 8.71 -10.71 17.84
C SER A 165 9.63 -11.18 18.98
N ASP A 166 10.72 -11.89 18.67
CA ASP A 166 11.74 -12.23 19.66
C ASP A 166 12.50 -10.98 20.17
N ARG A 167 12.49 -9.88 19.42
CA ARG A 167 13.22 -8.65 19.76
C ARG A 167 12.33 -7.42 19.88
N TYR A 168 11.23 -7.37 19.13
CA TYR A 168 10.29 -6.26 19.06
C TYR A 168 9.07 -6.54 19.94
N ASP A 169 8.66 -5.51 20.70
CA ASP A 169 7.37 -5.50 21.36
C ASP A 169 6.22 -5.20 20.39
N LEU A 170 5.02 -5.15 20.92
CA LEU A 170 3.79 -4.89 20.15
C LEU A 170 3.86 -3.59 19.34
N TYR A 171 4.38 -2.52 19.91
CA TYR A 171 4.43 -1.20 19.24
C TYR A 171 5.44 -1.21 18.09
N HIS A 172 6.62 -1.80 18.30
CA HIS A 172 7.62 -1.97 17.25
C HIS A 172 7.09 -2.83 16.08
N LEU A 173 6.34 -3.90 16.36
CA LEU A 173 5.74 -4.76 15.33
C LEU A 173 4.69 -4.01 14.51
N PHE A 174 3.81 -3.24 15.17
CA PHE A 174 2.89 -2.36 14.47
C PHE A 174 3.64 -1.39 13.58
N ASP A 175 4.61 -0.67 14.12
CA ASP A 175 5.35 0.35 13.39
C ASP A 175 6.10 -0.22 12.19
N ALA A 176 6.75 -1.39 12.34
CA ALA A 176 7.46 -2.04 11.24
C ALA A 176 6.50 -2.39 10.08
N VAL A 177 5.34 -2.99 10.38
CA VAL A 177 4.31 -3.29 9.39
C VAL A 177 3.79 -2.00 8.76
N MET A 178 3.51 -0.98 9.55
CA MET A 178 2.85 0.24 9.07
C MET A 178 3.78 1.16 8.29
N VAL A 179 5.08 1.18 8.60
CA VAL A 179 6.10 1.86 7.76
C VAL A 179 6.14 1.25 6.37
N VAL A 180 6.22 -0.06 6.25
CA VAL A 180 6.20 -0.74 4.93
C VAL A 180 4.91 -0.43 4.19
N ASN A 181 3.78 -0.51 4.87
CA ASN A 181 2.47 -0.33 4.26
C ASN A 181 2.26 1.11 3.76
N GLU A 182 2.66 2.11 4.55
CA GLU A 182 2.56 3.53 4.16
C GLU A 182 3.48 3.86 2.99
N TYR A 183 4.73 3.40 3.02
CA TYR A 183 5.64 3.65 1.91
C TYR A 183 5.30 2.83 0.65
N THR A 184 4.60 1.71 0.79
CA THR A 184 3.97 1.01 -0.34
C THR A 184 2.83 1.85 -0.93
N LEU A 185 1.97 2.45 -0.09
CA LEU A 185 0.93 3.38 -0.54
C LEU A 185 1.54 4.55 -1.30
N LEU A 186 2.51 5.26 -0.69
CA LEU A 186 3.18 6.39 -1.33
C LEU A 186 3.85 5.99 -2.65
N GLY A 187 4.50 4.82 -2.69
CA GLY A 187 5.11 4.28 -3.89
C GLY A 187 4.12 4.11 -5.04
N MET A 188 2.93 3.55 -4.76
CA MET A 188 1.86 3.39 -5.75
C MET A 188 1.27 4.73 -6.22
N LEU A 189 1.08 5.68 -5.29
CA LEU A 189 0.63 7.04 -5.63
C LEU A 189 1.63 7.71 -6.56
N TYR A 190 2.89 7.76 -6.16
CA TYR A 190 3.94 8.47 -6.88
C TYR A 190 4.24 7.83 -8.24
N SER A 191 4.29 6.51 -8.31
CA SER A 191 4.49 5.80 -9.58
C SER A 191 3.34 6.03 -10.54
N SER A 192 2.08 5.93 -10.10
CA SER A 192 0.91 6.11 -10.97
C SER A 192 0.71 7.56 -11.42
N TRP A 193 1.03 8.54 -10.55
CA TRP A 193 0.98 9.96 -10.92
C TRP A 193 2.21 10.43 -11.70
N GLY A 194 3.26 9.63 -11.74
CA GLY A 194 4.51 9.95 -12.43
C GLY A 194 5.36 10.98 -11.67
N VAL A 195 5.34 10.97 -10.33
CA VAL A 195 6.14 11.90 -9.52
C VAL A 195 7.62 11.68 -9.76
N GLN A 196 8.29 12.70 -10.28
CA GLN A 196 9.73 12.69 -10.55
C GLN A 196 10.51 13.09 -9.30
N PRO A 197 11.75 12.58 -9.10
CA PRO A 197 12.65 13.12 -8.10
C PRO A 197 12.85 14.62 -8.31
N ASP A 198 13.00 15.37 -7.21
CA ASP A 198 13.28 16.79 -7.30
C ASP A 198 14.57 17.08 -8.08
N ALA A 199 14.62 18.21 -8.78
CA ALA A 199 15.78 18.59 -9.60
C ALA A 199 17.10 18.67 -8.80
N SER A 200 17.02 18.97 -7.50
CA SER A 200 18.18 18.99 -6.57
C SER A 200 18.58 17.62 -6.05
N ALA A 201 17.75 16.58 -6.21
CA ALA A 201 18.04 15.24 -5.74
C ALA A 201 19.24 14.64 -6.47
N ARG A 202 20.17 14.03 -5.72
CA ARG A 202 21.40 13.41 -6.26
C ARG A 202 21.42 11.90 -6.10
N ALA A 203 20.72 11.37 -5.09
CA ALA A 203 20.64 9.93 -4.91
C ALA A 203 19.81 9.28 -6.02
N ARG A 204 20.27 8.13 -6.49
CA ARG A 204 19.63 7.32 -7.51
C ARG A 204 19.60 5.87 -7.03
N PHE A 205 18.75 5.07 -7.63
CA PHE A 205 18.82 3.63 -7.43
C PHE A 205 20.18 3.10 -7.83
N PRO A 206 20.70 2.05 -7.14
CA PRO A 206 21.93 1.39 -7.55
C PRO A 206 21.78 0.77 -8.95
N GLU A 207 22.54 1.29 -9.92
CA GLU A 207 22.51 0.81 -11.32
C GLU A 207 23.09 -0.61 -11.46
N THR A 208 23.93 -1.00 -10.51
CA THR A 208 24.58 -2.32 -10.46
C THR A 208 23.67 -3.45 -10.02
N VAL A 209 22.49 -3.13 -9.46
CA VAL A 209 21.55 -4.10 -8.90
C VAL A 209 20.36 -4.24 -9.83
N GLN A 210 20.22 -5.43 -10.42
CA GLN A 210 19.02 -5.76 -11.20
C GLN A 210 17.82 -5.95 -10.27
N TYR A 211 16.66 -5.36 -10.63
CA TYR A 211 15.43 -5.59 -9.90
C TYR A 211 15.02 -7.06 -10.00
N ARG A 212 14.93 -7.71 -8.86
CA ARG A 212 14.50 -9.11 -8.75
C ARG A 212 13.87 -9.32 -7.37
N LEU A 213 12.72 -9.98 -7.34
CA LEU A 213 12.04 -10.34 -6.11
C LEU A 213 11.68 -11.83 -6.16
N GLU A 214 12.45 -12.63 -5.44
CA GLU A 214 12.23 -14.06 -5.28
C GLU A 214 11.98 -14.34 -3.80
N LEU A 215 10.81 -14.88 -3.49
CA LEU A 215 10.41 -15.23 -2.14
C LEU A 215 9.90 -16.67 -2.10
N PRO A 216 10.03 -17.33 -0.95
CA PRO A 216 9.28 -18.55 -0.67
C PRO A 216 7.78 -18.30 -0.78
N GLU A 217 7.02 -19.37 -1.02
CA GLU A 217 5.56 -19.29 -0.99
C GLU A 217 5.06 -18.74 0.36
N PRO A 218 3.94 -17.99 0.37
CA PRO A 218 3.36 -17.48 1.59
C PRO A 218 2.84 -18.63 2.47
N ASP A 219 2.80 -18.38 3.77
CA ASP A 219 2.08 -19.29 4.67
C ASP A 219 0.57 -19.24 4.36
N PRO A 220 -0.17 -20.30 4.71
CA PRO A 220 -1.62 -20.26 4.68
C PRO A 220 -2.19 -19.07 5.47
N PRO A 221 -3.36 -18.55 5.10
CA PRO A 221 -4.00 -17.47 5.85
C PRO A 221 -4.11 -17.80 7.35
N LEU A 222 -3.88 -16.80 8.17
CA LEU A 222 -3.98 -16.96 9.62
C LEU A 222 -5.42 -17.27 10.04
N THR A 223 -5.59 -18.24 10.90
CA THR A 223 -6.91 -18.62 11.49
C THR A 223 -7.11 -18.08 12.91
N ILE A 224 -6.04 -17.53 13.49
CA ILE A 224 -6.05 -16.87 14.79
C ILE A 224 -5.33 -15.53 14.69
N PRO A 225 -5.72 -14.51 15.45
CA PRO A 225 -5.02 -13.24 15.43
C PRO A 225 -3.60 -13.37 16.00
N ARG A 226 -2.66 -12.66 15.38
CA ARG A 226 -1.33 -12.41 15.98
C ARG A 226 -1.40 -11.33 17.06
N ILE A 227 -2.31 -10.40 16.87
CA ILE A 227 -2.59 -9.34 17.84
C ILE A 227 -4.07 -9.39 18.22
N GLU A 228 -4.31 -9.80 19.47
CA GLU A 228 -5.68 -9.88 20.01
C GLU A 228 -6.33 -8.50 20.06
N PRO A 229 -7.55 -8.35 19.52
CA PRO A 229 -8.29 -7.10 19.65
C PRO A 229 -8.62 -6.81 21.12
N VAL A 230 -8.67 -5.54 21.51
CA VAL A 230 -9.19 -5.17 22.84
C VAL A 230 -10.63 -5.65 22.99
N GLU A 231 -11.07 -5.91 24.22
CA GLU A 231 -12.47 -6.24 24.49
C GLU A 231 -13.39 -5.05 24.17
N GLY A 232 -14.63 -5.32 23.80
CA GLY A 232 -15.62 -4.28 23.54
C GLY A 232 -16.47 -4.52 22.30
N SER A 233 -17.30 -3.54 21.98
CA SER A 233 -18.18 -3.53 20.80
C SER A 233 -17.48 -2.92 19.58
N GLY A 234 -18.02 -3.18 18.39
CA GLY A 234 -17.52 -2.65 17.12
C GLY A 234 -16.74 -3.65 16.28
N ILE A 235 -16.28 -3.20 15.13
CA ILE A 235 -15.57 -4.06 14.17
C ILE A 235 -14.16 -4.40 14.66
N ARG A 236 -13.74 -5.62 14.41
CA ARG A 236 -12.46 -6.17 14.93
C ARG A 236 -11.24 -5.31 14.56
N VAL A 237 -11.17 -4.79 13.36
CA VAL A 237 -10.03 -3.94 12.94
C VAL A 237 -9.88 -2.72 13.87
N ARG A 238 -10.95 -2.03 14.23
CA ARG A 238 -10.88 -0.89 15.17
C ARG A 238 -10.39 -1.32 16.55
N ARG A 239 -10.85 -2.47 17.02
CA ARG A 239 -10.46 -3.06 18.31
C ARG A 239 -9.00 -3.53 18.31
N THR A 240 -8.48 -4.03 17.18
CA THR A 240 -7.07 -4.37 17.03
C THR A 240 -6.18 -3.13 17.08
N PHE A 241 -6.53 -2.10 16.31
CA PHE A 241 -5.76 -0.85 16.30
C PHE A 241 -5.94 0.01 17.57
N ALA A 242 -6.98 -0.22 18.36
CA ALA A 242 -7.12 0.41 19.68
C ALA A 242 -6.03 -0.04 20.70
N ARG A 243 -5.22 -1.05 20.35
CA ARG A 243 -3.97 -1.38 21.07
C ARG A 243 -2.89 -0.31 20.92
N TYR A 244 -2.98 0.54 19.88
CA TYR A 244 -2.04 1.60 19.60
C TYR A 244 -2.81 2.86 19.13
N PRO A 245 -3.38 3.65 20.08
CA PRO A 245 -4.25 4.78 19.77
C PRO A 245 -3.60 5.86 18.91
N GLU A 246 -2.35 6.19 19.14
CA GLU A 246 -1.61 7.22 18.40
C GLU A 246 -1.46 6.85 16.92
N LEU A 247 -1.11 5.61 16.65
CA LEU A 247 -1.08 5.05 15.29
C LEU A 247 -2.45 5.08 14.64
N GLN A 248 -3.50 4.68 15.39
CA GLN A 248 -4.87 4.69 14.88
C GLN A 248 -5.33 6.09 14.51
N GLU A 249 -5.00 7.09 15.30
CA GLU A 249 -5.31 8.50 15.03
C GLU A 249 -4.59 8.97 13.77
N ALA A 250 -3.27 8.79 13.69
CA ALA A 250 -2.45 9.23 12.58
C ALA A 250 -2.94 8.68 11.22
N ARG A 251 -3.31 7.38 11.16
CA ARG A 251 -3.76 6.72 9.92
C ARG A 251 -5.22 6.97 9.53
N SER A 252 -6.02 7.51 10.44
CA SER A 252 -7.49 7.61 10.24
C SER A 252 -7.91 8.51 9.08
N GLY A 253 -7.08 9.50 8.75
CA GLY A 253 -7.33 10.47 7.68
C GLY A 253 -7.47 9.82 6.31
N GLN A 254 -6.61 8.87 5.99
CA GLN A 254 -6.55 8.22 4.67
C GLN A 254 -7.86 7.47 4.34
N SER A 255 -8.28 6.58 5.22
CA SER A 255 -9.58 5.90 5.06
C SER A 255 -10.75 6.87 5.16
N GLY A 256 -10.60 7.95 5.94
CA GLY A 256 -11.54 9.05 6.02
C GLY A 256 -11.73 9.75 4.68
N TYR A 257 -10.66 10.05 3.98
CA TYR A 257 -10.70 10.64 2.65
C TYR A 257 -11.44 9.72 1.67
N VAL A 258 -11.00 8.46 1.54
CA VAL A 258 -11.59 7.51 0.60
C VAL A 258 -13.10 7.33 0.81
N ASN A 259 -13.54 7.21 2.07
CA ASN A 259 -14.93 6.85 2.36
C ASN A 259 -15.90 8.04 2.44
N ARG A 260 -15.41 9.28 2.62
CA ARG A 260 -16.26 10.45 2.89
C ARG A 260 -15.97 11.67 2.03
N VAL A 261 -14.77 11.80 1.45
CA VAL A 261 -14.31 13.03 0.77
C VAL A 261 -14.04 12.78 -0.71
N SER A 262 -13.61 11.57 -1.06
CA SER A 262 -13.35 11.16 -2.44
C SER A 262 -14.56 11.44 -3.35
N PRO A 263 -14.35 11.96 -4.57
CA PRO A 263 -15.42 12.23 -5.55
C PRO A 263 -15.99 10.95 -6.18
N LEU A 264 -15.32 9.80 -6.01
CA LEU A 264 -15.80 8.55 -6.60
C LEU A 264 -17.16 8.15 -6.05
N THR A 265 -18.05 7.74 -6.94
CA THR A 265 -19.34 7.17 -6.53
C THR A 265 -19.13 5.93 -5.65
N PRO A 266 -20.06 5.60 -4.74
CA PRO A 266 -19.97 4.38 -3.95
C PRO A 266 -19.79 3.12 -4.82
N TYR A 267 -20.40 3.07 -6.00
CA TYR A 267 -20.27 1.96 -6.96
C TYR A 267 -18.80 1.73 -7.36
N PHE A 268 -18.12 2.75 -7.89
CA PHE A 268 -16.73 2.62 -8.34
C PHE A 268 -15.75 2.51 -7.17
N ARG A 269 -16.02 3.19 -6.06
CA ARG A 269 -15.20 3.07 -4.85
C ARG A 269 -15.21 1.63 -4.32
N GLU A 270 -16.38 1.04 -4.10
CA GLU A 270 -16.49 -0.33 -3.58
C GLU A 270 -15.98 -1.37 -4.58
N MET A 271 -16.11 -1.13 -5.90
CA MET A 271 -15.51 -1.96 -6.93
C MET A 271 -13.99 -2.05 -6.78
N LEU A 272 -13.31 -0.92 -6.61
CA LEU A 272 -11.87 -0.84 -6.39
C LEU A 272 -11.46 -1.51 -5.07
N ILE A 273 -12.20 -1.24 -3.99
CA ILE A 273 -11.93 -1.80 -2.65
C ILE A 273 -12.04 -3.32 -2.66
N LEU A 274 -13.13 -3.86 -3.20
CA LEU A 274 -13.31 -5.29 -3.28
C LEU A 274 -12.26 -5.96 -4.18
N ARG A 275 -11.92 -5.33 -5.32
CA ARG A 275 -10.93 -5.91 -6.21
C ARG A 275 -9.54 -5.96 -5.58
N ILE A 276 -9.09 -4.91 -4.91
CA ILE A 276 -7.80 -4.93 -4.22
C ILE A 276 -7.82 -5.86 -2.99
N GLY A 277 -8.92 -5.93 -2.26
CA GLY A 277 -9.11 -6.89 -1.16
C GLY A 277 -9.00 -8.34 -1.64
N TRP A 278 -9.60 -8.65 -2.80
CA TRP A 278 -9.46 -9.94 -3.48
C TRP A 278 -8.01 -10.23 -3.86
N ASN A 279 -7.34 -9.29 -4.51
CA ASN A 279 -5.95 -9.45 -4.95
C ASN A 279 -4.99 -9.66 -3.76
N CYS A 280 -5.20 -8.96 -2.66
CA CYS A 280 -4.43 -9.13 -1.42
C CYS A 280 -4.81 -10.37 -0.61
N GLN A 281 -5.82 -11.15 -1.04
CA GLN A 281 -6.37 -12.28 -0.30
C GLN A 281 -6.80 -11.88 1.13
N SER A 282 -7.33 -10.65 1.29
CA SER A 282 -7.77 -10.12 2.57
C SER A 282 -9.24 -10.45 2.83
N VAL A 283 -9.46 -11.61 3.43
CA VAL A 283 -10.82 -12.15 3.70
C VAL A 283 -11.61 -11.20 4.59
N TYR A 284 -10.98 -10.59 5.59
CA TYR A 284 -11.65 -9.64 6.49
C TYR A 284 -12.12 -8.39 5.73
N GLU A 285 -11.25 -7.80 4.90
CA GLU A 285 -11.59 -6.61 4.12
C GLU A 285 -12.74 -6.87 3.16
N TRP A 286 -12.62 -7.96 2.41
CA TRP A 286 -13.69 -8.44 1.54
C TRP A 286 -15.03 -8.56 2.27
N ALA A 287 -15.06 -9.32 3.37
CA ALA A 287 -16.25 -9.58 4.13
C ALA A 287 -16.93 -8.29 4.64
N LYS A 288 -16.15 -7.31 5.07
CA LYS A 288 -16.67 -6.02 5.56
C LYS A 288 -17.24 -5.17 4.42
N HIS A 289 -16.61 -5.18 3.25
CA HIS A 289 -17.08 -4.38 2.12
C HIS A 289 -18.20 -5.04 1.31
N VAL A 290 -18.27 -6.35 1.26
CA VAL A 290 -19.49 -7.04 0.78
C VAL A 290 -20.66 -6.78 1.72
N GLY A 291 -20.42 -6.84 3.05
CA GLY A 291 -21.42 -6.78 4.11
C GLY A 291 -21.58 -5.40 4.76
N SER A 292 -21.26 -5.34 6.05
CA SER A 292 -21.71 -4.27 6.97
C SER A 292 -21.09 -2.89 6.75
N VAL A 293 -19.92 -2.79 6.12
CA VAL A 293 -19.20 -1.52 5.93
C VAL A 293 -19.46 -0.96 4.53
N GLY A 294 -19.04 -1.67 3.49
CA GLY A 294 -19.15 -1.21 2.10
C GLY A 294 -20.52 -1.41 1.48
N ARG A 295 -21.23 -2.45 1.92
CA ARG A 295 -22.57 -2.77 1.41
C ARG A 295 -22.63 -2.82 -0.11
N ALA A 296 -21.66 -3.49 -0.72
CA ALA A 296 -21.42 -3.47 -2.17
C ALA A 296 -22.68 -3.80 -3.00
N ARG A 297 -23.49 -4.76 -2.55
CA ARG A 297 -24.73 -5.15 -3.25
C ARG A 297 -25.78 -4.02 -3.25
N ASP A 298 -25.84 -3.19 -2.20
CA ASP A 298 -26.76 -2.05 -2.15
C ASP A 298 -26.36 -0.99 -3.20
N HIS A 299 -25.12 -1.01 -3.64
CA HIS A 299 -24.61 -0.15 -4.71
C HIS A 299 -24.70 -0.80 -6.11
N GLY A 300 -25.30 -1.99 -6.22
CA GLY A 300 -25.48 -2.69 -7.50
C GLY A 300 -24.30 -3.56 -7.93
N LEU A 301 -23.35 -3.82 -7.04
CA LEU A 301 -22.20 -4.66 -7.34
C LEU A 301 -22.48 -6.15 -7.07
N ASP A 302 -22.02 -7.00 -7.97
CA ASP A 302 -21.92 -8.44 -7.74
C ASP A 302 -20.47 -8.79 -7.33
N PRO A 303 -20.26 -9.18 -6.05
CA PRO A 303 -18.93 -9.55 -5.57
C PRO A 303 -18.29 -10.70 -6.36
N ARG A 304 -19.07 -11.70 -6.78
CA ARG A 304 -18.56 -12.79 -7.61
C ARG A 304 -17.98 -12.29 -8.92
N ARG A 305 -18.68 -11.37 -9.56
CA ARG A 305 -18.24 -10.75 -10.83
C ARG A 305 -16.95 -9.92 -10.64
N ILE A 306 -16.80 -9.24 -9.50
CA ILE A 306 -15.55 -8.51 -9.16
C ILE A 306 -14.39 -9.49 -8.97
N ALA A 307 -14.61 -10.61 -8.27
CA ALA A 307 -13.61 -11.64 -8.07
C ALA A 307 -13.12 -12.25 -9.42
N MET A 308 -14.02 -12.42 -10.39
CA MET A 308 -13.70 -12.91 -11.74
C MET A 308 -12.81 -11.94 -12.55
N GLY A 309 -12.66 -10.69 -12.16
CA GLY A 309 -11.76 -9.72 -12.78
C GLY A 309 -12.33 -8.99 -13.99
N ALA A 310 -11.45 -8.30 -14.74
CA ALA A 310 -11.83 -7.38 -15.81
C ALA A 310 -12.53 -8.05 -17.00
N SER A 311 -12.39 -9.36 -17.18
CA SER A 311 -13.02 -10.13 -18.27
C SER A 311 -14.48 -10.53 -17.99
N ALA A 312 -15.03 -10.21 -16.82
CA ALA A 312 -16.36 -10.64 -16.38
C ALA A 312 -17.54 -9.87 -17.02
N GLY A 313 -17.39 -9.40 -18.24
CA GLY A 313 -18.48 -8.76 -19.03
C GLY A 313 -18.81 -7.32 -18.60
N TRP A 314 -17.86 -6.60 -18.03
CA TRP A 314 -17.95 -5.18 -17.67
C TRP A 314 -18.02 -4.27 -18.91
N SER A 315 -18.58 -3.07 -18.78
CA SER A 315 -18.34 -2.01 -19.74
C SER A 315 -16.84 -1.66 -19.79
N PRO A 316 -16.33 -1.04 -20.87
CA PRO A 316 -14.91 -0.66 -20.96
C PRO A 316 -14.42 0.18 -19.78
N PHE A 317 -15.25 1.08 -19.27
CA PHE A 317 -14.94 1.97 -18.16
C PHE A 317 -14.92 1.24 -16.81
N GLU A 318 -15.89 0.36 -16.54
CA GLU A 318 -15.89 -0.50 -15.35
C GLU A 318 -14.68 -1.45 -15.35
N ALA A 319 -14.41 -2.09 -16.50
CA ALA A 319 -13.25 -2.96 -16.67
C ALA A 319 -11.92 -2.22 -16.44
N ALA A 320 -11.84 -0.92 -16.76
CA ALA A 320 -10.67 -0.10 -16.47
C ALA A 320 -10.45 0.09 -14.98
N HIS A 321 -11.50 0.20 -14.15
CA HIS A 321 -11.37 0.25 -12.69
C HIS A 321 -10.83 -1.07 -12.13
N ILE A 322 -11.37 -2.21 -12.58
CA ILE A 322 -10.86 -3.52 -12.18
C ILE A 322 -9.38 -3.67 -12.58
N ARG A 323 -9.02 -3.30 -13.83
CA ARG A 323 -7.62 -3.33 -14.28
C ARG A 323 -6.73 -2.40 -13.47
N ALA A 324 -7.20 -1.19 -13.11
CA ALA A 324 -6.41 -0.27 -12.30
C ALA A 324 -6.03 -0.89 -10.95
N ALA A 325 -6.96 -1.60 -10.30
CA ALA A 325 -6.67 -2.32 -9.05
C ALA A 325 -5.70 -3.49 -9.28
N ASP A 326 -5.85 -4.25 -10.36
CA ASP A 326 -4.98 -5.37 -10.73
C ASP A 326 -3.55 -4.90 -11.05
N GLU A 327 -3.41 -3.84 -11.83
CA GLU A 327 -2.14 -3.26 -12.26
C GLU A 327 -1.39 -2.62 -11.08
N ILE A 328 -2.07 -1.85 -10.24
CA ILE A 328 -1.47 -1.29 -9.02
C ILE A 328 -1.00 -2.42 -8.08
N TYR A 329 -1.80 -3.47 -7.92
CA TYR A 329 -1.40 -4.62 -7.11
C TYR A 329 -0.16 -5.31 -7.66
N ARG A 330 -0.13 -5.61 -8.95
CA ARG A 330 0.93 -6.37 -9.62
C ARG A 330 2.19 -5.56 -9.88
N ASP A 331 2.02 -4.34 -10.42
CA ASP A 331 3.12 -3.54 -10.98
C ASP A 331 3.41 -2.26 -10.16
N GLY A 332 2.57 -1.93 -9.16
CA GLY A 332 2.67 -0.68 -8.38
C GLY A 332 2.25 0.57 -9.15
N ILE A 333 1.76 0.44 -10.38
CA ILE A 333 1.46 1.55 -11.30
C ILE A 333 0.29 1.17 -12.22
N ILE A 334 -0.52 2.16 -12.61
CA ILE A 334 -1.52 2.00 -13.66
C ILE A 334 -0.85 2.14 -15.04
N SER A 335 -1.13 1.21 -15.97
CA SER A 335 -0.64 1.28 -17.36
C SER A 335 -1.21 2.50 -18.10
N ASP A 336 -0.51 2.96 -19.16
CA ASP A 336 -1.00 4.08 -19.99
C ASP A 336 -2.36 3.77 -20.62
N ALA A 337 -2.59 2.55 -21.05
CA ALA A 337 -3.85 2.13 -21.65
C ALA A 337 -5.03 2.25 -20.65
N THR A 338 -4.86 1.77 -19.42
CA THR A 338 -5.88 1.88 -18.36
C THR A 338 -6.02 3.31 -17.89
N TRP A 339 -4.92 4.07 -17.76
CA TRP A 339 -4.93 5.49 -17.39
C TRP A 339 -5.74 6.31 -18.39
N THR A 340 -5.50 6.14 -19.69
CA THR A 340 -6.23 6.86 -20.75
C THR A 340 -7.73 6.58 -20.68
N LEU A 341 -8.14 5.32 -20.58
CA LEU A 341 -9.56 4.95 -20.48
C LEU A 341 -10.27 5.61 -19.27
N LEU A 342 -9.57 5.77 -18.15
CA LEU A 342 -10.13 6.43 -16.97
C LEU A 342 -10.12 7.96 -17.14
N SER A 343 -9.01 8.56 -17.59
CA SER A 343 -8.84 10.00 -17.73
C SER A 343 -9.68 10.63 -18.86
N ASP A 344 -10.17 9.81 -19.80
CA ASP A 344 -11.17 10.27 -20.79
C ASP A 344 -12.52 10.66 -20.15
N GLN A 345 -12.81 10.19 -18.94
CA GLN A 345 -14.06 10.41 -18.22
C GLN A 345 -13.87 11.09 -16.86
N TYR A 346 -12.68 10.97 -16.26
CA TYR A 346 -12.35 11.48 -14.94
C TYR A 346 -11.44 12.70 -15.01
N ASP A 347 -11.70 13.68 -14.16
CA ASP A 347 -10.79 14.79 -13.92
C ASP A 347 -9.57 14.36 -13.06
N THR A 348 -8.65 15.29 -12.84
CA THR A 348 -7.44 15.06 -12.04
C THR A 348 -7.76 14.58 -10.60
N ARG A 349 -8.79 15.16 -9.97
CA ARG A 349 -9.17 14.81 -8.60
C ARG A 349 -9.73 13.38 -8.53
N GLU A 350 -10.55 13.00 -9.50
CA GLU A 350 -11.11 11.66 -9.62
C GLU A 350 -10.00 10.64 -9.91
N MET A 351 -9.08 10.93 -10.85
CA MET A 351 -7.94 10.08 -11.14
C MET A 351 -7.03 9.88 -9.91
N MET A 352 -6.74 10.95 -9.17
CA MET A 352 -6.00 10.84 -7.90
C MET A 352 -6.73 9.97 -6.88
N SER A 353 -8.06 10.05 -6.85
CA SER A 353 -8.90 9.27 -5.93
C SER A 353 -8.99 7.80 -6.30
N VAL A 354 -8.93 7.45 -7.59
CA VAL A 354 -8.82 6.03 -8.03
C VAL A 354 -7.55 5.40 -7.44
N VAL A 355 -6.39 6.04 -7.66
CA VAL A 355 -5.12 5.52 -7.17
C VAL A 355 -5.10 5.47 -5.64
N MET A 356 -5.55 6.55 -4.97
CA MET A 356 -5.62 6.62 -3.51
C MET A 356 -6.53 5.53 -2.92
N THR A 357 -7.67 5.24 -3.55
CA THR A 357 -8.58 4.20 -3.07
C THR A 357 -7.91 2.83 -3.09
N VAL A 358 -7.28 2.45 -4.20
CA VAL A 358 -6.60 1.16 -4.33
C VAL A 358 -5.42 1.08 -3.36
N ALA A 359 -4.59 2.12 -3.32
CA ALA A 359 -3.39 2.16 -2.49
C ALA A 359 -3.73 2.09 -0.99
N ASN A 360 -4.74 2.86 -0.53
CA ASN A 360 -5.19 2.82 0.87
C ASN A 360 -5.75 1.44 1.26
N TYR A 361 -6.55 0.83 0.40
CA TYR A 361 -7.13 -0.47 0.72
C TYR A 361 -6.17 -1.65 0.55
N ARG A 362 -5.10 -1.49 -0.25
CA ARG A 362 -3.94 -2.38 -0.18
C ARG A 362 -3.22 -2.27 1.17
N LEU A 363 -2.94 -1.05 1.63
CA LEU A 363 -2.36 -0.79 2.97
C LEU A 363 -3.21 -1.45 4.07
N VAL A 364 -4.53 -1.25 4.03
CA VAL A 364 -5.46 -1.86 5.00
C VAL A 364 -5.38 -3.38 4.92
N SER A 365 -5.46 -3.97 3.73
CA SER A 365 -5.39 -5.42 3.52
C SER A 365 -4.09 -6.03 4.03
N MET A 366 -2.93 -5.41 3.72
CA MET A 366 -1.63 -5.83 4.22
C MET A 366 -1.57 -5.79 5.75
N SER A 367 -2.14 -4.75 6.37
CA SER A 367 -2.23 -4.62 7.83
C SER A 367 -3.08 -5.73 8.44
N LEU A 368 -4.27 -5.98 7.89
CA LEU A 368 -5.21 -6.99 8.37
C LEU A 368 -4.61 -8.39 8.31
N ASN A 369 -3.98 -8.72 7.20
CA ASN A 369 -3.35 -10.01 6.99
C ASN A 369 -2.13 -10.20 7.92
N ALA A 370 -1.26 -9.19 8.04
CA ALA A 370 -0.07 -9.26 8.89
C ALA A 370 -0.40 -9.43 10.37
N LEU A 371 -1.42 -8.69 10.86
CA LEU A 371 -1.86 -8.73 12.25
C LEU A 371 -2.82 -9.89 12.54
N GLY A 372 -3.30 -10.58 11.51
CA GLY A 372 -4.21 -11.72 11.62
C GLY A 372 -5.63 -11.35 12.05
N VAL A 373 -6.16 -10.21 11.59
CA VAL A 373 -7.52 -9.79 11.94
C VAL A 373 -8.53 -10.73 11.31
N GLN A 374 -9.29 -11.45 12.14
CA GLN A 374 -10.20 -12.51 11.71
C GLN A 374 -11.60 -11.97 11.36
N PRO A 375 -12.28 -12.50 10.32
CA PRO A 375 -13.70 -12.21 10.08
C PRO A 375 -14.57 -12.77 11.21
N GLN A 376 -15.84 -12.34 11.26
CA GLN A 376 -16.85 -12.89 12.16
C GLN A 376 -17.53 -14.09 11.49
N ASP A 377 -18.12 -14.98 12.28
CA ASP A 377 -18.78 -16.19 11.76
C ASP A 377 -19.97 -15.89 10.82
N THR A 378 -20.54 -14.69 10.94
CA THR A 378 -21.65 -14.21 10.11
C THR A 378 -21.19 -13.45 8.86
N ASP A 379 -19.89 -13.25 8.68
CA ASP A 379 -19.34 -12.51 7.56
C ASP A 379 -19.37 -13.37 6.28
N GLU A 380 -19.65 -12.74 5.14
CA GLU A 380 -19.59 -13.40 3.83
C GLU A 380 -18.13 -13.44 3.35
N LEU A 381 -17.60 -14.64 3.23
CA LEU A 381 -16.23 -14.87 2.79
C LEU A 381 -16.10 -14.78 1.27
N PHE A 382 -14.91 -15.08 0.72
CA PHE A 382 -14.69 -15.12 -0.71
C PHE A 382 -15.65 -16.08 -1.43
N PRO A 383 -16.16 -15.69 -2.61
CA PRO A 383 -17.00 -16.57 -3.40
C PRO A 383 -16.22 -17.77 -3.93
N ASP A 384 -16.85 -18.92 -3.93
CA ASP A 384 -16.35 -20.06 -4.68
C ASP A 384 -16.60 -19.80 -6.18
N LEU A 385 -15.54 -19.67 -6.95
CA LEU A 385 -15.62 -19.44 -8.40
C LEU A 385 -15.80 -20.74 -9.20
N GLY A 386 -15.69 -21.91 -8.55
CA GLY A 386 -15.69 -23.22 -9.21
C GLY A 386 -14.48 -23.39 -10.13
N ASP A 387 -14.34 -24.58 -10.72
CA ASP A 387 -13.32 -24.86 -11.75
C ASP A 387 -13.74 -24.20 -13.08
N GLN A 388 -13.61 -22.91 -13.20
CA GLN A 388 -13.63 -22.26 -14.53
C GLN A 388 -12.22 -22.36 -15.10
N GLN A 389 -12.02 -23.39 -15.91
CA GLN A 389 -10.86 -23.60 -16.78
C GLN A 389 -10.77 -22.51 -17.86
#